data_dff3931ff041f79c2da6be615ad1ad22
#
_entry.id   dff3931ff041f79c2da6be615ad1ad22
#
_cell.length_a   1.000
_cell.length_b   1.000
_cell.length_c   1.000
_cell.angle_alpha   90.00
_cell.angle_beta   90.00
_cell.angle_gamma   90.00
#
_symmetry.space_group_name_H-M   'P 1'
#
loop_
_entity.id
_entity.type
_entity.pdbx_description
1 polymer ?
#
loop_
_entity_poly.entity_id
_entity_poly.type
_entity_poly.pdbx_seq_one_letter_code
_entity_poly.pdbx_strand_id
1 'polypeptide(L)'
;MTTKIMTTSIKPLCGAIALSFVASTAIAKPVTWNDIKNDANTPEDVLGYGIGPKAQRWSNLTEINDKNIHKLTPAWSFSFGGEKQRGQETQALVHDGIIYVTGSYSRMFAVDAKTGLKLWSYDYRLPDDIRPCCDVVNRGAAIFGDLVYFGTLDAAIVALDKKTGKVKWKKKFADHTEGYTMTGAPTIIKDKKTGKVMLIHGSSGDEFGVVGKLFARDPMTGEEIWMRPFVEGHYGRLNGKKGTPTGDPKAPSWPDDPNSPTGKVEAWSHGGGAPWQSASFDVETNTIIVGAGNPAPWNGWARTSPGGNPADYDSLYTSGQVAVDPSTGEVKWFYQHTPNDAWDFSGNNELVLFEYKDKGKTIKATAHADRNGFFYVVDRENGDFIRGFPFVDNITWATHIDPKTGKPVEVEGQRPPLPEPGKKRGKSIEVSPPFLGGKNWNPMAYSQDTGLFYLGANHWKEDYWTEEVHYTKGSAYLGQGFRIRKMYDDHVGVLRAMDPKTGKIAWSHKEKLPLWSGVLATKGNLVFTGTGDGYFKAFDAKTGKELWKFQTGSGIVSSPITWEQDGQQYIGIASGYGGAVPLWGGDMADLTKPVSQGGSFWVFKLPQN
;
A
#
# COMPACT_ATOMS: atom_id res chain seq x y z
N MET A 1 -73.67 55.09 16.04
CA MET A 1 -72.42 55.22 16.82
C MET A 1 -71.37 54.42 16.08
N THR A 2 -70.48 55.09 15.38
CA THR A 2 -69.48 54.47 14.48
C THR A 2 -68.08 54.67 15.12
N THR A 3 -67.47 53.61 15.57
CA THR A 3 -66.15 53.63 16.18
C THR A 3 -65.08 53.46 15.12
N LYS A 4 -64.24 54.50 14.91
CA LYS A 4 -63.04 54.48 14.06
C LYS A 4 -61.89 53.77 14.80
N ILE A 5 -61.39 52.72 14.18
CA ILE A 5 -60.14 52.07 14.61
C ILE A 5 -58.97 52.75 13.84
N MET A 6 -58.03 53.38 14.60
CA MET A 6 -56.76 53.88 14.06
C MET A 6 -55.75 52.75 13.98
N THR A 7 -55.30 52.46 12.78
CA THR A 7 -54.19 51.54 12.54
C THR A 7 -52.89 52.34 12.43
N THR A 8 -52.01 52.18 13.45
CA THR A 8 -50.61 52.69 13.39
C THR A 8 -49.74 51.66 12.67
N SER A 9 -49.21 52.05 11.51
CA SER A 9 -48.26 51.24 10.78
C SER A 9 -46.85 51.42 11.34
N ILE A 10 -46.27 50.33 11.88
CA ILE A 10 -44.86 50.25 12.26
C ILE A 10 -44.09 49.72 11.05
N LYS A 11 -43.20 50.51 10.45
CA LYS A 11 -42.26 50.08 9.44
C LYS A 11 -41.10 49.37 10.13
N PRO A 12 -40.71 48.12 9.73
CA PRO A 12 -39.49 47.48 10.24
C PRO A 12 -38.29 48.09 9.51
N LEU A 13 -37.36 48.64 10.30
CA LEU A 13 -36.04 49.05 9.83
C LEU A 13 -35.15 47.79 9.74
N CYS A 14 -35.10 47.12 8.60
CA CYS A 14 -34.13 46.07 8.34
C CYS A 14 -32.77 46.71 8.03
N GLY A 15 -31.94 46.88 9.01
CA GLY A 15 -30.52 47.18 8.85
C GLY A 15 -29.80 45.88 8.43
N ALA A 16 -29.52 45.74 7.13
CA ALA A 16 -28.65 44.68 6.64
C ALA A 16 -27.20 45.00 7.05
N ILE A 17 -26.70 44.34 8.09
CA ILE A 17 -25.26 44.32 8.38
C ILE A 17 -24.65 43.33 7.38
N ALA A 18 -24.09 43.83 6.29
CA ALA A 18 -23.24 43.08 5.39
C ALA A 18 -21.91 42.82 6.09
N LEU A 19 -21.75 41.67 6.76
CA LEU A 19 -20.44 41.15 7.13
C LEU A 19 -19.71 40.80 5.85
N SER A 20 -18.87 41.67 5.37
CA SER A 20 -17.89 41.37 4.35
C SER A 20 -16.84 40.45 4.97
N PHE A 21 -17.01 39.14 4.79
CA PHE A 21 -15.92 38.19 4.93
C PHE A 21 -14.90 38.50 3.82
N VAL A 22 -13.89 39.27 4.13
CA VAL A 22 -12.67 39.31 3.32
C VAL A 22 -11.99 37.96 3.55
N ALA A 23 -12.38 36.96 2.76
CA ALA A 23 -11.58 35.75 2.65
C ALA A 23 -10.24 36.19 2.05
N SER A 24 -9.23 36.29 2.90
CA SER A 24 -7.83 36.34 2.48
C SER A 24 -7.60 35.04 1.68
N THR A 25 -7.70 35.10 0.37
CA THR A 25 -7.26 34.02 -0.51
C THR A 25 -5.74 34.00 -0.46
N ALA A 26 -5.19 33.37 0.56
CA ALA A 26 -3.81 32.92 0.49
C ALA A 26 -3.72 32.09 -0.79
N ILE A 27 -2.89 32.55 -1.75
CA ILE A 27 -2.65 31.79 -2.97
C ILE A 27 -1.88 30.56 -2.55
N ALA A 28 -2.53 29.41 -2.50
CA ALA A 28 -1.91 28.13 -2.17
C ALA A 28 -0.64 27.96 -3.00
N LYS A 29 0.51 27.76 -2.36
CA LYS A 29 1.80 27.65 -3.05
C LYS A 29 1.83 26.40 -3.92
N PRO A 30 2.40 26.47 -5.13
CA PRO A 30 2.69 25.26 -5.91
C PRO A 30 3.65 24.36 -5.14
N VAL A 31 3.36 23.05 -5.09
CA VAL A 31 4.25 22.06 -4.48
C VAL A 31 5.46 21.83 -5.38
N THR A 32 6.65 21.96 -4.84
CA THR A 32 7.90 21.74 -5.57
C THR A 32 8.49 20.37 -5.26
N TRP A 33 9.45 19.92 -6.07
CA TRP A 33 10.22 18.73 -5.74
C TRP A 33 11.00 18.87 -4.42
N ASN A 34 11.47 20.08 -4.11
CA ASN A 34 12.20 20.30 -2.87
C ASN A 34 11.31 20.11 -1.63
N ASP A 35 10.04 20.47 -1.72
CA ASP A 35 9.06 20.24 -0.65
C ASP A 35 8.83 18.73 -0.46
N ILE A 36 8.58 17.99 -1.54
CA ILE A 36 8.37 16.54 -1.52
C ILE A 36 9.61 15.80 -1.00
N LYS A 37 10.80 16.20 -1.45
CA LYS A 37 12.06 15.61 -1.00
C LYS A 37 12.27 15.76 0.50
N ASN A 38 11.84 16.88 1.07
CA ASN A 38 12.01 17.22 2.47
C ASN A 38 10.74 16.98 3.32
N ASP A 39 9.70 16.37 2.76
CA ASP A 39 8.38 16.15 3.38
C ASP A 39 8.48 15.64 4.83
N ALA A 40 9.34 14.65 5.12
CA ALA A 40 9.55 14.12 6.46
C ALA A 40 10.12 15.15 7.48
N ASN A 41 10.60 16.31 7.02
CA ASN A 41 11.17 17.38 7.84
C ASN A 41 10.29 18.64 7.89
N THR A 42 9.19 18.68 7.12
CA THR A 42 8.24 19.79 7.12
C THR A 42 7.08 19.45 8.05
N PRO A 43 6.88 20.21 9.16
CA PRO A 43 5.82 19.86 10.10
C PRO A 43 4.42 20.13 9.57
N GLU A 44 4.25 21.10 8.66
CA GLU A 44 2.95 21.57 8.18
C GLU A 44 2.34 20.69 7.08
N ASP A 45 3.17 19.89 6.41
CA ASP A 45 2.80 19.17 5.19
C ASP A 45 2.86 17.65 5.36
N VAL A 46 2.12 16.94 4.53
CA VAL A 46 2.23 15.51 4.21
C VAL A 46 2.05 15.40 2.71
N LEU A 47 3.15 15.34 1.94
CA LEU A 47 3.13 15.51 0.48
C LEU A 47 3.24 14.20 -0.30
N GLY A 48 3.61 13.12 0.37
CA GLY A 48 3.80 11.82 -0.28
C GLY A 48 3.28 10.64 0.52
N TYR A 49 2.94 9.57 -0.19
CA TYR A 49 2.65 8.29 0.44
C TYR A 49 3.90 7.78 1.16
N GLY A 50 3.78 7.57 2.48
CA GLY A 50 4.90 7.15 3.32
C GLY A 50 5.67 8.28 4.00
N ILE A 51 5.23 9.55 3.83
CA ILE A 51 5.85 10.74 4.45
C ILE A 51 7.31 10.88 3.99
N GLY A 52 7.47 11.37 2.76
CA GLY A 52 8.74 11.55 2.07
C GLY A 52 9.23 10.33 1.26
N PRO A 53 10.26 10.53 0.42
CA PRO A 53 10.72 9.55 -0.57
C PRO A 53 11.21 8.22 0.00
N LYS A 54 11.67 8.21 1.26
CA LYS A 54 12.15 7.00 1.96
C LYS A 54 11.02 6.12 2.51
N ALA A 55 9.78 6.57 2.48
CA ALA A 55 8.58 5.87 2.97
C ALA A 55 8.66 5.40 4.43
N GLN A 56 9.33 6.14 5.31
CA GLN A 56 9.59 5.74 6.70
C GLN A 56 8.38 5.90 7.62
N ARG A 57 7.37 6.66 7.23
CA ARG A 57 6.19 6.99 8.08
C ARG A 57 6.60 7.46 9.46
N TRP A 58 7.58 8.34 9.45
CA TRP A 58 8.17 8.99 10.62
C TRP A 58 7.90 10.49 10.58
N SER A 59 7.53 11.05 11.73
CA SER A 59 7.35 12.49 11.92
C SER A 59 8.21 13.00 13.06
N ASN A 60 8.84 14.16 12.84
CA ASN A 60 9.64 14.87 13.85
C ASN A 60 8.80 15.67 14.86
N LEU A 61 7.47 15.67 14.76
CA LEU A 61 6.57 16.37 15.65
C LEU A 61 6.58 15.77 17.07
N THR A 62 6.52 16.62 18.09
CA THR A 62 6.68 16.24 19.50
C THR A 62 5.63 16.85 20.45
N GLU A 63 4.74 17.74 19.99
CA GLU A 63 3.71 18.32 20.84
C GLU A 63 2.82 17.21 21.44
N ILE A 64 2.36 16.27 20.59
CA ILE A 64 1.68 15.07 21.04
C ILE A 64 2.74 14.01 21.36
N ASN A 65 2.81 13.58 22.62
CA ASN A 65 3.86 12.68 23.11
C ASN A 65 3.33 11.71 24.18
N ASP A 66 4.20 10.79 24.63
CA ASP A 66 3.88 9.75 25.59
C ASP A 66 3.37 10.25 26.96
N LYS A 67 3.65 11.52 27.32
CA LYS A 67 3.22 12.12 28.59
C LYS A 67 1.83 12.76 28.52
N ASN A 68 1.41 13.21 27.33
CA ASN A 68 0.16 13.97 27.18
C ASN A 68 -0.88 13.30 26.26
N ILE A 69 -0.54 12.18 25.62
CA ILE A 69 -1.42 11.46 24.69
C ILE A 69 -2.78 11.09 25.29
N HIS A 70 -2.86 10.87 26.61
CA HIS A 70 -4.11 10.59 27.32
C HIS A 70 -5.14 11.73 27.24
N LYS A 71 -4.71 12.96 26.86
CA LYS A 71 -5.57 14.13 26.65
C LYS A 71 -6.02 14.28 25.20
N LEU A 72 -5.56 13.42 24.28
CA LEU A 72 -5.90 13.54 22.86
C LEU A 72 -7.41 13.36 22.67
N THR A 73 -8.04 14.31 21.95
CA THR A 73 -9.48 14.33 21.70
C THR A 73 -9.78 14.52 20.22
N PRO A 74 -10.94 14.06 19.71
CA PRO A 74 -11.38 14.42 18.37
C PRO A 74 -11.50 15.94 18.22
N ALA A 75 -10.94 16.47 17.13
CA ALA A 75 -11.16 17.83 16.69
C ALA A 75 -12.40 17.93 15.83
N TRP A 76 -12.51 17.03 14.87
CA TRP A 76 -13.64 16.90 13.96
C TRP A 76 -13.60 15.56 13.22
N SER A 77 -14.71 15.22 12.55
CA SER A 77 -14.75 14.11 11.58
C SER A 77 -15.44 14.56 10.30
N PHE A 78 -15.01 13.99 9.18
CA PHE A 78 -15.57 14.22 7.85
C PHE A 78 -16.13 12.92 7.31
N SER A 79 -17.40 12.89 6.88
CA SER A 79 -18.01 11.73 6.24
C SER A 79 -17.72 11.73 4.74
N PHE A 80 -17.26 10.58 4.20
CA PHE A 80 -17.13 10.39 2.76
C PHE A 80 -18.48 10.31 2.03
N GLY A 81 -19.57 10.17 2.76
CA GLY A 81 -20.95 10.23 2.25
C GLY A 81 -21.34 9.12 1.27
N GLY A 82 -22.63 9.04 0.98
CA GLY A 82 -23.21 8.13 0.00
C GLY A 82 -23.17 6.66 0.38
N GLU A 83 -23.54 5.79 -0.56
CA GLU A 83 -23.54 4.33 -0.39
C GLU A 83 -22.14 3.69 -0.64
N LYS A 84 -21.20 4.46 -1.16
CA LYS A 84 -19.86 4.01 -1.57
C LYS A 84 -18.87 4.09 -0.40
N GLN A 85 -19.10 3.35 0.67
CA GLN A 85 -18.37 3.49 1.94
C GLN A 85 -17.64 2.23 2.37
N ARG A 86 -16.98 1.52 1.46
CA ARG A 86 -16.34 0.25 1.76
C ARG A 86 -14.85 0.28 1.42
N GLY A 87 -13.99 -0.24 2.34
CA GLY A 87 -12.56 -0.39 2.07
C GLY A 87 -11.79 0.93 1.97
N GLN A 88 -11.84 1.77 3.00
CA GLN A 88 -11.12 3.05 3.02
C GLN A 88 -9.62 2.83 3.35
N GLU A 89 -8.84 2.34 2.38
CA GLU A 89 -7.42 2.01 2.52
C GLU A 89 -6.47 3.21 2.35
N THR A 90 -6.99 4.41 2.34
CA THR A 90 -6.28 5.64 1.97
C THR A 90 -5.22 6.09 2.98
N GLN A 91 -4.17 6.74 2.49
CA GLN A 91 -3.38 7.71 3.24
C GLN A 91 -3.69 9.10 2.69
N ALA A 92 -4.10 10.02 3.54
CA ALA A 92 -4.35 11.40 3.14
C ALA A 92 -3.04 12.18 2.95
N LEU A 93 -3.10 13.25 2.15
CA LEU A 93 -2.06 14.27 2.03
C LEU A 93 -2.53 15.55 2.72
N VAL A 94 -1.60 16.36 3.18
CA VAL A 94 -1.88 17.71 3.73
C VAL A 94 -0.96 18.70 3.05
N HIS A 95 -1.52 19.78 2.56
CA HIS A 95 -0.75 20.89 2.02
C HIS A 95 -1.53 22.21 2.13
N ASP A 96 -0.86 23.23 2.68
CA ASP A 96 -1.39 24.60 2.80
C ASP A 96 -2.78 24.64 3.49
N GLY A 97 -2.92 23.87 4.57
CA GLY A 97 -4.15 23.79 5.37
C GLY A 97 -5.29 23.01 4.71
N ILE A 98 -5.03 22.25 3.65
CA ILE A 98 -6.01 21.40 2.96
C ILE A 98 -5.60 19.95 3.05
N ILE A 99 -6.54 19.09 3.44
CA ILE A 99 -6.40 17.63 3.40
C ILE A 99 -6.95 17.13 2.07
N TYR A 100 -6.15 16.35 1.34
CA TYR A 100 -6.56 15.62 0.14
C TYR A 100 -6.63 14.14 0.48
N VAL A 101 -7.83 13.57 0.40
CA VAL A 101 -8.06 12.17 0.78
C VAL A 101 -8.84 11.45 -0.29
N THR A 102 -8.36 10.26 -0.68
CA THR A 102 -9.08 9.38 -1.59
C THR A 102 -10.08 8.54 -0.83
N GLY A 103 -11.16 8.16 -1.49
CA GLY A 103 -12.15 7.22 -0.97
C GLY A 103 -12.32 6.03 -1.92
N SER A 104 -12.99 5.00 -1.45
CA SER A 104 -13.39 3.85 -2.27
C SER A 104 -14.16 4.29 -3.54
N TYR A 105 -14.18 3.43 -4.57
CA TYR A 105 -14.76 3.71 -5.88
C TYR A 105 -14.10 4.88 -6.63
N SER A 106 -12.78 5.09 -6.43
CA SER A 106 -12.03 6.15 -7.13
C SER A 106 -12.57 7.56 -6.88
N ARG A 107 -12.92 7.88 -5.64
CA ARG A 107 -13.34 9.22 -5.23
C ARG A 107 -12.17 10.01 -4.65
N MET A 108 -12.27 11.35 -4.71
CA MET A 108 -11.29 12.27 -4.12
C MET A 108 -12.02 13.42 -3.41
N PHE A 109 -11.50 13.82 -2.27
CA PHE A 109 -12.04 14.91 -1.45
C PHE A 109 -10.92 15.88 -1.07
N ALA A 110 -11.24 17.17 -1.07
CA ALA A 110 -10.44 18.18 -0.39
C ALA A 110 -11.25 18.74 0.79
N VAL A 111 -10.61 18.75 1.93
CA VAL A 111 -11.22 19.11 3.22
C VAL A 111 -10.35 20.15 3.89
N ASP A 112 -10.94 21.19 4.43
CA ASP A 112 -10.24 22.18 5.25
C ASP A 112 -9.67 21.51 6.50
N ALA A 113 -8.36 21.57 6.70
CA ALA A 113 -7.66 20.81 7.73
C ALA A 113 -7.97 21.29 9.15
N LYS A 114 -8.44 22.53 9.31
CA LYS A 114 -8.77 23.14 10.60
C LYS A 114 -10.22 22.82 11.04
N THR A 115 -11.14 22.83 10.08
CA THR A 115 -12.59 22.78 10.37
C THR A 115 -13.25 21.46 9.98
N GLY A 116 -12.64 20.66 9.12
CA GLY A 116 -13.24 19.44 8.56
C GLY A 116 -14.31 19.70 7.49
N LEU A 117 -14.48 20.97 7.06
CA LEU A 117 -15.45 21.31 6.02
C LEU A 117 -14.96 20.90 4.64
N LYS A 118 -15.85 20.29 3.85
CA LYS A 118 -15.56 19.93 2.47
C LYS A 118 -15.37 21.17 1.60
N LEU A 119 -14.21 21.29 0.96
CA LEU A 119 -13.93 22.34 -0.03
C LEU A 119 -14.43 21.92 -1.41
N TRP A 120 -14.12 20.70 -1.82
CA TRP A 120 -14.62 20.09 -3.05
C TRP A 120 -14.58 18.56 -2.97
N SER A 121 -15.26 17.88 -3.86
CA SER A 121 -15.17 16.44 -4.08
C SER A 121 -15.20 16.14 -5.58
N TYR A 122 -14.57 15.03 -5.94
CA TYR A 122 -14.59 14.48 -7.28
C TYR A 122 -14.97 13.01 -7.22
N ASP A 123 -16.12 12.67 -7.79
CA ASP A 123 -16.61 11.31 -7.93
C ASP A 123 -16.32 10.82 -9.35
N TYR A 124 -15.36 9.89 -9.47
CA TYR A 124 -15.06 9.28 -10.76
C TYR A 124 -16.20 8.34 -11.16
N ARG A 125 -16.68 8.48 -12.40
CA ARG A 125 -17.67 7.56 -12.94
C ARG A 125 -16.97 6.32 -13.49
N LEU A 126 -17.02 5.24 -12.71
CA LEU A 126 -16.53 3.93 -13.12
C LEU A 126 -17.47 3.28 -14.15
N PRO A 127 -16.95 2.47 -15.10
CA PRO A 127 -17.76 1.59 -15.92
C PRO A 127 -18.57 0.60 -15.08
N ASP A 128 -19.73 0.16 -15.58
CA ASP A 128 -20.61 -0.77 -14.87
C ASP A 128 -20.04 -2.20 -14.83
N ASP A 129 -19.12 -2.53 -15.74
CA ASP A 129 -18.45 -3.84 -15.86
C ASP A 129 -17.13 -3.93 -15.08
N ILE A 130 -16.85 -2.96 -14.22
CA ILE A 130 -15.62 -2.96 -13.42
C ILE A 130 -15.56 -4.18 -12.48
N ARG A 131 -14.42 -4.89 -12.48
CA ARG A 131 -14.17 -6.08 -11.66
C ARG A 131 -12.81 -5.98 -10.98
N PRO A 132 -12.67 -5.16 -9.93
CA PRO A 132 -11.42 -5.10 -9.18
C PRO A 132 -11.24 -6.37 -8.36
N CYS A 133 -10.00 -6.87 -8.26
CA CYS A 133 -9.64 -8.07 -7.52
C CYS A 133 -10.07 -8.02 -6.05
N CYS A 134 -9.63 -6.98 -5.34
CA CYS A 134 -9.47 -6.99 -3.89
C CYS A 134 -10.26 -5.86 -3.23
N ASP A 135 -11.52 -5.69 -3.62
CA ASP A 135 -12.42 -4.60 -3.26
C ASP A 135 -12.16 -3.30 -4.05
N VAL A 136 -13.01 -2.32 -3.83
CA VAL A 136 -13.06 -1.03 -4.55
C VAL A 136 -12.16 0.03 -3.92
N VAL A 137 -10.98 -0.38 -3.49
CA VAL A 137 -10.04 0.40 -2.68
C VAL A 137 -9.24 1.43 -3.48
N ASN A 138 -8.77 2.46 -2.77
CA ASN A 138 -7.76 3.40 -3.25
C ASN A 138 -6.85 3.77 -2.07
N ARG A 139 -5.52 3.67 -2.25
CA ARG A 139 -4.56 3.82 -1.14
C ARG A 139 -3.99 5.22 -0.99
N GLY A 140 -4.36 6.16 -1.88
CA GLY A 140 -3.95 7.56 -1.72
C GLY A 140 -3.65 8.27 -3.02
N ALA A 141 -3.03 9.42 -2.89
CA ALA A 141 -2.76 10.37 -3.94
C ALA A 141 -1.30 10.84 -3.94
N ALA A 142 -0.91 11.58 -4.99
CA ALA A 142 0.31 12.38 -5.04
C ALA A 142 -0.04 13.84 -5.32
N ILE A 143 0.86 14.77 -4.99
CA ILE A 143 0.67 16.19 -5.21
C ILE A 143 1.95 16.81 -5.79
N PHE A 144 1.81 17.66 -6.81
CA PHE A 144 2.92 18.42 -7.41
C PHE A 144 2.41 19.64 -8.18
N GLY A 145 3.09 20.78 -8.06
CA GLY A 145 2.62 22.04 -8.62
C GLY A 145 1.26 22.43 -8.02
N ASP A 146 0.32 22.68 -8.88
CA ASP A 146 -1.08 22.96 -8.51
C ASP A 146 -2.01 21.75 -8.76
N LEU A 147 -1.47 20.54 -8.87
CA LEU A 147 -2.22 19.34 -9.22
C LEU A 147 -2.14 18.27 -8.14
N VAL A 148 -3.22 17.51 -7.97
CA VAL A 148 -3.30 16.30 -7.18
C VAL A 148 -3.67 15.13 -8.10
N TYR A 149 -3.02 13.97 -7.92
CA TYR A 149 -3.09 12.81 -8.81
C TYR A 149 -3.56 11.58 -8.05
N PHE A 150 -4.43 10.78 -8.66
CA PHE A 150 -4.83 9.49 -8.11
C PHE A 150 -5.20 8.50 -9.21
N GLY A 151 -5.10 7.21 -8.89
CA GLY A 151 -5.46 6.13 -9.80
C GLY A 151 -6.94 5.78 -9.73
N THR A 152 -7.45 5.14 -10.79
CA THR A 152 -8.82 4.66 -10.87
C THR A 152 -8.91 3.16 -11.12
N LEU A 153 -10.02 2.55 -10.72
CA LEU A 153 -10.23 1.11 -10.84
C LEU A 153 -10.43 0.63 -12.30
N ASP A 154 -10.63 1.54 -13.24
CA ASP A 154 -10.69 1.24 -14.68
C ASP A 154 -9.36 1.49 -15.41
N ALA A 155 -8.24 1.39 -14.70
CA ALA A 155 -6.89 1.56 -15.22
C ALA A 155 -6.62 2.94 -15.85
N ALA A 156 -7.03 4.01 -15.16
CA ALA A 156 -6.68 5.37 -15.52
C ALA A 156 -5.98 6.10 -14.37
N ILE A 157 -5.27 7.17 -14.71
CA ILE A 157 -4.76 8.15 -13.76
C ILE A 157 -5.36 9.51 -14.07
N VAL A 158 -5.74 10.24 -13.02
CA VAL A 158 -6.43 11.51 -13.09
C VAL A 158 -5.63 12.58 -12.37
N ALA A 159 -5.48 13.74 -12.99
CA ALA A 159 -4.95 14.94 -12.36
C ALA A 159 -6.07 15.98 -12.19
N LEU A 160 -6.24 16.43 -10.97
CA LEU A 160 -7.19 17.47 -10.60
C LEU A 160 -6.44 18.74 -10.19
N ASP A 161 -7.02 19.87 -10.49
CA ASP A 161 -6.62 21.15 -9.89
C ASP A 161 -6.85 21.08 -8.37
N LYS A 162 -5.79 21.26 -7.59
CA LYS A 162 -5.85 21.07 -6.12
C LYS A 162 -6.79 22.04 -5.39
N LYS A 163 -7.08 23.21 -5.98
CA LYS A 163 -7.97 24.22 -5.39
C LYS A 163 -9.44 23.98 -5.71
N THR A 164 -9.73 23.48 -6.91
CA THR A 164 -11.10 23.43 -7.43
C THR A 164 -11.64 22.03 -7.66
N GLY A 165 -10.80 21.00 -7.61
CA GLY A 165 -11.18 19.61 -7.96
C GLY A 165 -11.49 19.39 -9.44
N LYS A 166 -11.27 20.39 -10.32
CA LYS A 166 -11.52 20.25 -11.75
C LYS A 166 -10.45 19.41 -12.42
N VAL A 167 -10.87 18.52 -13.31
CA VAL A 167 -9.97 17.68 -14.11
C VAL A 167 -9.10 18.56 -15.01
N LYS A 168 -7.79 18.40 -14.90
CA LYS A 168 -6.80 19.00 -15.80
C LYS A 168 -6.45 18.05 -16.93
N TRP A 169 -6.20 16.79 -16.58
CA TRP A 169 -6.03 15.72 -17.55
C TRP A 169 -6.42 14.36 -16.94
N LYS A 170 -6.72 13.42 -17.82
CA LYS A 170 -7.00 12.01 -17.51
C LYS A 170 -6.38 11.15 -18.59
N LYS A 171 -5.64 10.11 -18.19
CA LYS A 171 -4.98 9.16 -19.10
C LYS A 171 -5.33 7.73 -18.70
N LYS A 172 -5.98 7.00 -19.60
CA LYS A 172 -6.14 5.55 -19.49
C LYS A 172 -4.82 4.90 -19.92
N PHE A 173 -4.31 3.95 -19.16
CA PHE A 173 -3.02 3.33 -19.42
C PHE A 173 -3.13 1.84 -19.80
N ALA A 174 -4.29 1.21 -19.57
CA ALA A 174 -4.55 -0.17 -19.92
C ALA A 174 -6.06 -0.43 -20.09
N ASP A 175 -6.42 -1.59 -20.59
CA ASP A 175 -7.81 -2.03 -20.74
C ASP A 175 -8.28 -2.74 -19.46
N HIS A 176 -9.23 -2.14 -18.73
CA HIS A 176 -9.80 -2.72 -17.50
C HIS A 176 -10.56 -4.03 -17.76
N THR A 177 -11.06 -4.25 -18.99
CA THR A 177 -11.74 -5.50 -19.35
C THR A 177 -10.79 -6.71 -19.41
N GLU A 178 -9.47 -6.46 -19.42
CA GLU A 178 -8.43 -7.48 -19.26
C GLU A 178 -8.13 -7.79 -17.79
N GLY A 179 -8.61 -6.97 -16.85
CA GLY A 179 -8.36 -7.07 -15.42
C GLY A 179 -7.39 -6.01 -14.86
N TYR A 180 -6.89 -5.09 -15.71
CA TYR A 180 -6.05 -3.99 -15.21
C TYR A 180 -6.83 -3.00 -14.35
N THR A 181 -6.24 -2.64 -13.22
CA THR A 181 -6.73 -1.59 -12.32
C THR A 181 -5.56 -0.75 -11.79
N MET A 182 -5.85 0.30 -11.02
CA MET A 182 -4.87 1.02 -10.22
C MET A 182 -5.43 1.29 -8.83
N THR A 183 -4.76 0.76 -7.81
CA THR A 183 -5.16 0.87 -6.40
C THR A 183 -4.13 1.59 -5.54
N GLY A 184 -2.86 1.63 -5.95
CA GLY A 184 -1.77 2.29 -5.24
C GLY A 184 -1.76 3.80 -5.43
N ALA A 185 -1.16 4.53 -4.48
CA ALA A 185 -0.88 5.94 -4.63
C ALA A 185 0.30 6.16 -5.60
N PRO A 186 0.19 7.12 -6.54
CA PRO A 186 1.34 7.49 -7.37
C PRO A 186 2.45 8.15 -6.53
N THR A 187 3.66 8.19 -7.09
CA THR A 187 4.84 8.80 -6.44
C THR A 187 5.46 9.85 -7.34
N ILE A 188 5.76 11.04 -6.81
CA ILE A 188 6.52 12.07 -7.53
C ILE A 188 8.01 11.89 -7.23
N ILE A 189 8.80 11.90 -8.29
CA ILE A 189 10.27 11.85 -8.22
C ILE A 189 10.89 12.93 -9.10
N LYS A 190 12.18 13.20 -8.89
CA LYS A 190 12.99 14.00 -9.82
C LYS A 190 14.22 13.22 -10.22
N ASP A 191 14.33 12.92 -11.49
CA ASP A 191 15.52 12.29 -12.05
C ASP A 191 16.72 13.23 -12.01
N LYS A 192 17.80 12.81 -11.36
CA LYS A 192 19.03 13.58 -11.24
C LYS A 192 19.76 13.79 -12.58
N LYS A 193 19.68 12.81 -13.50
CA LYS A 193 20.40 12.84 -14.77
C LYS A 193 19.78 13.83 -15.75
N THR A 194 18.44 13.81 -15.84
CA THR A 194 17.70 14.65 -16.80
C THR A 194 17.14 15.93 -16.18
N GLY A 195 17.08 16.01 -14.85
CA GLY A 195 16.43 17.10 -14.12
C GLY A 195 14.91 17.09 -14.19
N LYS A 196 14.31 16.12 -14.89
CA LYS A 196 12.84 16.01 -15.06
C LYS A 196 12.15 15.54 -13.78
N VAL A 197 11.02 16.16 -13.45
CA VAL A 197 10.08 15.64 -12.46
C VAL A 197 9.15 14.67 -13.15
N MET A 198 8.88 13.53 -12.52
CA MET A 198 8.07 12.46 -13.06
C MET A 198 7.04 11.97 -12.05
N LEU A 199 5.89 11.58 -12.57
CA LEU A 199 4.83 10.88 -11.85
C LEU A 199 4.97 9.38 -12.13
N ILE A 200 5.30 8.61 -11.10
CA ILE A 200 5.50 7.16 -11.18
C ILE A 200 4.24 6.47 -10.67
N HIS A 201 3.75 5.48 -11.42
CA HIS A 201 2.65 4.63 -10.98
C HIS A 201 2.73 3.24 -11.59
N GLY A 202 2.20 2.25 -10.87
CA GLY A 202 2.08 0.89 -11.35
C GLY A 202 0.68 0.51 -11.78
N SER A 203 0.54 -0.68 -12.37
CA SER A 203 -0.73 -1.36 -12.58
C SER A 203 -1.01 -2.38 -11.49
N SER A 204 -2.27 -2.81 -11.36
CA SER A 204 -2.73 -3.96 -10.55
C SER A 204 -3.47 -4.95 -11.45
N GLY A 205 -3.65 -6.20 -11.00
CA GLY A 205 -4.47 -7.19 -11.71
C GLY A 205 -3.80 -8.54 -11.94
N ASP A 206 -2.78 -8.89 -11.15
CA ASP A 206 -2.05 -10.17 -11.26
C ASP A 206 -3.00 -11.37 -11.33
N GLU A 207 -4.05 -11.36 -10.53
CA GLU A 207 -5.06 -12.42 -10.40
C GLU A 207 -5.91 -12.62 -11.67
N PHE A 208 -5.81 -11.72 -12.62
CA PHE A 208 -6.46 -11.82 -13.94
C PHE A 208 -5.47 -12.20 -15.06
N GLY A 209 -4.23 -12.51 -14.70
CA GLY A 209 -3.20 -12.87 -15.68
C GLY A 209 -2.76 -11.71 -16.57
N VAL A 210 -2.74 -10.49 -16.05
CA VAL A 210 -2.15 -9.34 -16.74
C VAL A 210 -0.66 -9.25 -16.44
N VAL A 211 0.13 -8.74 -17.37
CA VAL A 211 1.53 -8.41 -17.12
C VAL A 211 1.62 -7.08 -16.42
N GLY A 212 2.23 -7.06 -15.24
CA GLY A 212 2.45 -5.86 -14.45
C GLY A 212 3.32 -4.84 -15.17
N LYS A 213 2.93 -3.55 -15.07
CA LYS A 213 3.60 -2.44 -15.74
C LYS A 213 3.86 -1.29 -14.79
N LEU A 214 5.06 -0.74 -14.84
CA LEU A 214 5.44 0.51 -14.19
C LEU A 214 5.53 1.62 -15.22
N PHE A 215 5.01 2.80 -14.88
CA PHE A 215 4.93 3.95 -15.77
C PHE A 215 5.62 5.16 -15.16
N ALA A 216 6.31 5.93 -16.00
CA ALA A 216 6.70 7.31 -15.72
C ALA A 216 5.96 8.25 -16.65
N ARG A 217 5.39 9.30 -16.09
CA ARG A 217 4.65 10.33 -16.83
C ARG A 217 5.12 11.72 -16.49
N ASP A 218 4.95 12.62 -17.44
CA ASP A 218 5.02 14.05 -17.16
C ASP A 218 3.85 14.44 -16.25
N PRO A 219 4.09 14.99 -15.05
CA PRO A 219 3.01 15.30 -14.12
C PRO A 219 2.09 16.42 -14.61
N MET A 220 2.56 17.33 -15.48
CA MET A 220 1.77 18.47 -15.95
C MET A 220 0.85 18.10 -17.10
N THR A 221 1.24 17.18 -17.96
CA THR A 221 0.51 16.79 -19.18
C THR A 221 -0.09 15.39 -19.15
N GLY A 222 0.42 14.52 -18.26
CA GLY A 222 0.07 13.10 -18.21
C GLY A 222 0.68 12.27 -19.35
N GLU A 223 1.53 12.88 -20.21
CA GLU A 223 2.19 12.15 -21.30
C GLU A 223 3.16 11.10 -20.74
N GLU A 224 3.18 9.94 -21.37
CA GLU A 224 4.07 8.85 -21.01
C GLU A 224 5.52 9.17 -21.39
N ILE A 225 6.43 9.06 -20.43
CA ILE A 225 7.88 9.19 -20.65
C ILE A 225 8.45 7.82 -21.00
N TRP A 226 8.11 6.83 -20.20
CA TRP A 226 8.42 5.42 -20.44
C TRP A 226 7.42 4.50 -19.72
N MET A 227 7.33 3.26 -20.20
CA MET A 227 6.61 2.17 -19.58
C MET A 227 7.53 0.94 -19.50
N ARG A 228 7.53 0.27 -18.35
CA ARG A 228 8.31 -0.94 -18.09
C ARG A 228 7.39 -2.11 -17.73
N PRO A 229 7.29 -3.17 -18.54
CA PRO A 229 6.69 -4.42 -18.11
C PRO A 229 7.62 -5.14 -17.13
N PHE A 230 7.07 -5.80 -16.11
CA PHE A 230 7.88 -6.54 -15.14
C PHE A 230 8.11 -7.98 -15.57
N VAL A 231 7.18 -8.58 -16.27
CA VAL A 231 7.39 -9.87 -16.93
C VAL A 231 7.61 -9.63 -18.41
N GLU A 232 8.78 -10.03 -18.92
CA GLU A 232 9.24 -9.68 -20.26
C GLU A 232 10.00 -10.84 -20.90
N GLY A 233 9.26 -11.83 -21.38
CA GLY A 233 9.82 -12.97 -22.10
C GLY A 233 10.36 -14.09 -21.21
N HIS A 234 10.79 -15.14 -21.86
CA HIS A 234 11.20 -16.42 -21.29
C HIS A 234 12.37 -16.33 -20.31
N TYR A 235 13.33 -15.43 -20.56
CA TYR A 235 14.56 -15.35 -19.76
C TYR A 235 14.60 -14.20 -18.76
N GLY A 236 13.68 -13.31 -18.70
CA GLY A 236 13.87 -12.06 -17.94
C GLY A 236 15.06 -11.23 -18.46
N ARG A 237 15.22 -10.01 -17.97
CA ARG A 237 16.33 -9.14 -18.36
C ARG A 237 16.84 -8.32 -17.18
N LEU A 238 18.14 -8.42 -16.91
CA LEU A 238 18.83 -7.55 -15.99
C LEU A 238 19.80 -6.67 -16.77
N ASN A 239 19.66 -5.35 -16.71
CA ASN A 239 20.49 -4.37 -17.44
C ASN A 239 20.58 -4.67 -18.95
N GLY A 240 19.45 -5.03 -19.57
CA GLY A 240 19.39 -5.37 -20.99
C GLY A 240 19.98 -6.74 -21.36
N LYS A 241 20.52 -7.50 -20.40
CA LYS A 241 21.00 -8.86 -20.59
C LYS A 241 19.88 -9.86 -20.30
N LYS A 242 19.73 -10.88 -21.14
CA LYS A 242 18.84 -12.02 -20.86
C LYS A 242 19.48 -12.91 -19.80
N GLY A 243 18.69 -13.44 -18.88
CA GLY A 243 19.15 -14.38 -17.86
C GLY A 243 18.35 -14.32 -16.57
N THR A 244 18.65 -15.22 -15.65
CA THR A 244 18.15 -15.23 -14.27
C THR A 244 18.85 -14.12 -13.45
N PRO A 245 18.43 -13.85 -12.19
CA PRO A 245 19.15 -12.96 -11.29
C PRO A 245 20.63 -13.33 -11.10
N THR A 246 20.99 -14.60 -11.29
CA THR A 246 22.38 -15.06 -11.28
C THR A 246 23.15 -14.69 -12.55
N GLY A 247 22.47 -14.13 -13.55
CA GLY A 247 23.08 -13.72 -14.83
C GLY A 247 23.30 -14.86 -15.81
N ASP A 248 22.82 -16.07 -15.53
CA ASP A 248 22.92 -17.19 -16.48
C ASP A 248 21.95 -17.00 -17.66
N PRO A 249 22.44 -16.75 -18.88
CA PRO A 249 21.58 -16.55 -20.05
C PRO A 249 20.89 -17.84 -20.54
N LYS A 250 21.25 -18.99 -19.98
CA LYS A 250 20.69 -20.30 -20.34
C LYS A 250 19.63 -20.79 -19.38
N ALA A 251 19.57 -20.23 -18.15
CA ALA A 251 18.57 -20.61 -17.19
C ALA A 251 17.21 -19.96 -17.52
N PRO A 252 16.16 -20.76 -17.81
CA PRO A 252 14.84 -20.20 -18.12
C PRO A 252 14.20 -19.60 -16.86
N SER A 253 13.47 -18.51 -17.04
CA SER A 253 12.65 -17.91 -16.00
C SER A 253 11.18 -18.34 -16.09
N TRP A 254 10.72 -18.61 -17.30
CA TRP A 254 9.37 -19.06 -17.65
C TRP A 254 9.44 -20.20 -18.65
N PRO A 255 8.48 -21.14 -18.63
CA PRO A 255 8.40 -22.14 -19.69
C PRO A 255 8.05 -21.47 -21.02
N ASP A 256 8.70 -21.94 -22.09
CA ASP A 256 8.42 -21.56 -23.46
C ASP A 256 8.10 -22.87 -24.24
N ASP A 257 6.99 -23.51 -23.89
CA ASP A 257 6.60 -24.83 -24.37
C ASP A 257 5.14 -24.77 -24.85
N PRO A 258 4.89 -25.15 -26.13
CA PRO A 258 3.53 -25.20 -26.67
C PRO A 258 2.61 -26.20 -25.94
N ASN A 259 3.18 -27.12 -25.18
CA ASN A 259 2.45 -28.09 -24.35
C ASN A 259 2.35 -27.63 -22.88
N SER A 260 2.75 -26.41 -22.59
CA SER A 260 2.61 -25.85 -21.25
C SER A 260 1.18 -26.00 -20.72
N PRO A 261 0.99 -26.32 -19.41
CA PRO A 261 -0.33 -26.41 -18.79
C PRO A 261 -1.21 -25.17 -18.96
N THR A 262 -0.62 -24.02 -19.24
CA THR A 262 -1.35 -22.79 -19.56
C THR A 262 -1.90 -22.80 -21.00
N GLY A 263 -1.58 -23.80 -21.83
CA GLY A 263 -1.99 -23.88 -23.22
C GLY A 263 -1.36 -22.83 -24.13
N LYS A 264 -0.28 -22.17 -23.70
CA LYS A 264 0.41 -21.11 -24.43
C LYS A 264 1.90 -21.38 -24.53
N VAL A 265 2.44 -21.10 -25.72
CA VAL A 265 3.88 -21.11 -26.00
C VAL A 265 4.61 -20.08 -25.12
N GLU A 266 3.92 -19.00 -24.73
CA GLU A 266 4.49 -17.87 -23.97
C GLU A 266 3.74 -17.67 -22.64
N ALA A 267 3.97 -18.55 -21.66
CA ALA A 267 3.34 -18.47 -20.34
C ALA A 267 3.56 -17.10 -19.64
N TRP A 268 4.69 -16.48 -19.87
CA TRP A 268 5.04 -15.16 -19.37
C TRP A 268 4.09 -14.04 -19.85
N SER A 269 3.41 -14.20 -20.99
CA SER A 269 2.48 -13.19 -21.52
C SER A 269 1.24 -12.96 -20.64
N HIS A 270 1.05 -13.81 -19.64
CA HIS A 270 0.02 -13.70 -18.59
C HIS A 270 0.64 -13.79 -17.19
N GLY A 271 1.91 -13.40 -17.07
CA GLY A 271 2.78 -13.76 -15.96
C GLY A 271 2.60 -12.97 -14.66
N GLY A 272 1.74 -11.97 -14.56
CA GLY A 272 1.59 -11.18 -13.33
C GLY A 272 2.72 -10.18 -13.11
N GLY A 273 3.22 -10.08 -11.88
CA GLY A 273 4.33 -9.19 -11.50
C GLY A 273 3.94 -7.72 -11.33
N ALA A 274 2.68 -7.39 -11.14
CA ALA A 274 2.22 -6.01 -11.13
C ALA A 274 2.74 -5.21 -9.92
N PRO A 275 3.32 -4.01 -10.13
CA PRO A 275 3.76 -3.11 -9.07
C PRO A 275 2.57 -2.27 -8.56
N TRP A 276 1.62 -2.91 -7.86
CA TRP A 276 0.36 -2.29 -7.45
C TRP A 276 0.45 -1.40 -6.19
N GLN A 277 1.62 -1.30 -5.57
CA GLN A 277 1.90 -0.39 -4.45
C GLN A 277 2.71 0.83 -4.89
N SER A 278 2.82 1.81 -3.98
CA SER A 278 3.61 3.03 -4.18
C SER A 278 5.10 2.71 -4.17
N ALA A 279 5.86 3.37 -5.04
CA ALA A 279 7.30 3.26 -5.08
C ALA A 279 7.97 4.13 -4.03
N SER A 280 9.12 3.68 -3.53
CA SER A 280 10.10 4.51 -2.82
C SER A 280 11.13 5.08 -3.81
N PHE A 281 11.73 6.21 -3.46
CA PHE A 281 12.75 6.83 -4.30
C PHE A 281 14.03 7.12 -3.52
N ASP A 282 15.11 6.45 -3.89
CA ASP A 282 16.43 6.77 -3.36
C ASP A 282 17.02 7.97 -4.08
N VAL A 283 16.91 9.11 -3.43
CA VAL A 283 17.43 10.38 -3.94
C VAL A 283 18.96 10.35 -4.12
N GLU A 284 19.69 9.58 -3.33
CA GLU A 284 21.16 9.51 -3.40
C GLU A 284 21.62 8.74 -4.62
N THR A 285 21.11 7.54 -4.82
CA THR A 285 21.46 6.64 -5.93
C THR A 285 20.67 6.91 -7.20
N ASN A 286 19.70 7.83 -7.15
CA ASN A 286 18.77 8.13 -8.24
C ASN A 286 18.08 6.86 -8.72
N THR A 287 17.34 6.20 -7.82
CA THR A 287 16.77 4.87 -8.07
C THR A 287 15.33 4.81 -7.57
N ILE A 288 14.41 4.40 -8.44
CA ILE A 288 13.06 3.99 -8.06
C ILE A 288 13.14 2.57 -7.54
N ILE A 289 12.58 2.29 -6.35
CA ILE A 289 12.52 0.94 -5.79
C ILE A 289 11.06 0.62 -5.52
N VAL A 290 10.57 -0.48 -6.11
CA VAL A 290 9.15 -0.86 -6.03
C VAL A 290 9.01 -2.38 -5.96
N GLY A 291 7.95 -2.86 -5.30
CA GLY A 291 7.64 -4.28 -5.23
C GLY A 291 7.05 -4.80 -6.54
N ALA A 292 7.36 -6.04 -6.86
CA ALA A 292 6.73 -6.82 -7.93
C ALA A 292 5.73 -7.81 -7.35
N GLY A 293 4.53 -7.88 -7.92
CA GLY A 293 3.46 -8.78 -7.52
C GLY A 293 3.77 -10.26 -7.73
N ASN A 294 2.81 -11.09 -7.40
CA ASN A 294 2.89 -12.53 -7.59
C ASN A 294 2.94 -12.91 -9.09
N PRO A 295 3.52 -14.07 -9.41
CA PRO A 295 3.34 -14.65 -10.75
C PRO A 295 1.90 -15.16 -10.92
N ALA A 296 1.42 -15.13 -12.15
CA ALA A 296 0.12 -15.69 -12.53
C ALA A 296 0.28 -16.86 -13.52
N PRO A 297 -0.56 -17.92 -13.38
CA PRO A 297 -1.50 -18.17 -12.27
C PRO A 297 -0.75 -18.48 -10.96
N TRP A 298 -1.41 -18.50 -9.79
CA TRP A 298 -0.77 -18.86 -8.51
C TRP A 298 -0.22 -20.28 -8.53
N ASN A 299 -0.90 -21.19 -9.23
CA ASN A 299 -0.46 -22.57 -9.41
C ASN A 299 0.91 -22.64 -10.12
N GLY A 300 1.98 -22.89 -9.35
CA GLY A 300 3.34 -22.97 -9.86
C GLY A 300 3.54 -24.06 -10.93
N TRP A 301 2.79 -25.14 -10.86
CA TRP A 301 2.84 -26.22 -11.87
C TRP A 301 2.29 -25.76 -13.23
N ALA A 302 1.29 -24.89 -13.24
CA ALA A 302 0.76 -24.31 -14.48
C ALA A 302 1.75 -23.34 -15.16
N ARG A 303 2.82 -22.97 -14.46
CA ARG A 303 3.95 -22.15 -14.94
C ARG A 303 5.22 -22.98 -15.14
N THR A 304 5.08 -24.28 -15.35
CA THR A 304 6.16 -25.25 -15.47
C THR A 304 5.89 -26.11 -16.71
N SER A 305 6.93 -26.48 -17.47
CA SER A 305 6.80 -27.42 -18.57
C SER A 305 6.30 -28.79 -18.10
N PRO A 306 5.51 -29.52 -18.89
CA PRO A 306 5.01 -30.84 -18.51
C PRO A 306 6.12 -31.78 -18.03
N GLY A 307 5.95 -32.33 -16.82
CA GLY A 307 6.95 -33.21 -16.21
C GLY A 307 8.18 -32.48 -15.62
N GLY A 308 8.23 -31.15 -15.70
CA GLY A 308 9.29 -30.34 -15.11
C GLY A 308 9.06 -30.08 -13.61
N ASN A 309 10.01 -29.39 -12.97
CA ASN A 309 9.94 -28.95 -11.58
C ASN A 309 9.69 -27.44 -11.53
N PRO A 310 8.70 -26.93 -10.76
CA PRO A 310 8.51 -25.48 -10.56
C PRO A 310 9.78 -24.75 -10.13
N ALA A 311 10.66 -25.41 -9.35
CA ALA A 311 11.92 -24.83 -8.90
C ALA A 311 12.93 -24.50 -10.03
N ASP A 312 12.69 -25.02 -11.25
CA ASP A 312 13.53 -24.74 -12.41
C ASP A 312 13.21 -23.36 -13.04
N TYR A 313 12.15 -22.68 -12.60
CA TYR A 313 11.64 -21.44 -13.19
C TYR A 313 11.44 -20.37 -12.13
N ASP A 314 12.30 -19.35 -12.09
CA ASP A 314 12.21 -18.27 -11.09
C ASP A 314 11.00 -17.33 -11.28
N SER A 315 10.37 -17.34 -12.46
CA SER A 315 9.23 -16.44 -12.83
C SER A 315 9.56 -14.95 -12.66
N LEU A 316 10.59 -14.47 -13.36
CA LEU A 316 11.09 -13.08 -13.27
C LEU A 316 10.20 -12.10 -14.09
N TYR A 317 10.00 -10.86 -13.61
CA TYR A 317 10.32 -10.37 -12.25
C TYR A 317 9.04 -10.38 -11.44
N THR A 318 8.91 -11.30 -10.52
CA THR A 318 7.75 -11.45 -9.63
C THR A 318 8.20 -11.67 -8.20
N SER A 319 7.32 -11.44 -7.24
CA SER A 319 7.50 -11.72 -5.80
C SER A 319 8.85 -11.24 -5.25
N GLY A 320 9.17 -9.96 -5.50
CA GLY A 320 10.44 -9.37 -5.12
C GLY A 320 10.44 -7.85 -5.17
N GLN A 321 11.60 -7.25 -5.00
CA GLN A 321 11.82 -5.82 -5.14
C GLN A 321 12.66 -5.51 -6.38
N VAL A 322 12.21 -4.52 -7.15
CA VAL A 322 12.80 -4.11 -8.42
C VAL A 322 13.32 -2.68 -8.28
N ALA A 323 14.59 -2.48 -8.61
CA ALA A 323 15.19 -1.16 -8.71
C ALA A 323 15.26 -0.73 -10.17
N VAL A 324 14.77 0.47 -10.46
CA VAL A 324 14.60 0.98 -11.83
C VAL A 324 15.33 2.31 -11.98
N ASP A 325 16.03 2.48 -13.11
CA ASP A 325 16.63 3.76 -13.50
C ASP A 325 15.51 4.73 -13.93
N PRO A 326 15.35 5.87 -13.25
CA PRO A 326 14.27 6.81 -13.57
C PRO A 326 14.37 7.42 -14.95
N SER A 327 15.58 7.49 -15.55
CA SER A 327 15.78 8.09 -16.86
C SER A 327 15.28 7.20 -18.01
N THR A 328 15.38 5.88 -17.84
CA THR A 328 15.14 4.90 -18.93
C THR A 328 14.05 3.88 -18.64
N GLY A 329 13.67 3.67 -17.37
CA GLY A 329 12.79 2.58 -16.96
C GLY A 329 13.48 1.21 -16.92
N GLU A 330 14.81 1.14 -17.12
CA GLU A 330 15.55 -0.12 -17.08
C GLU A 330 15.79 -0.62 -15.66
N VAL A 331 15.74 -1.95 -15.48
CA VAL A 331 16.01 -2.60 -14.20
C VAL A 331 17.50 -2.49 -13.88
N LYS A 332 17.84 -1.87 -12.76
CA LYS A 332 19.22 -1.76 -12.24
C LYS A 332 19.62 -3.02 -11.48
N TRP A 333 18.74 -3.49 -10.61
CA TRP A 333 18.88 -4.72 -9.85
C TRP A 333 17.50 -5.27 -9.45
N PHE A 334 17.46 -6.53 -9.09
CA PHE A 334 16.29 -7.25 -8.61
C PHE A 334 16.68 -8.20 -7.48
N TYR A 335 15.88 -8.23 -6.43
CA TYR A 335 15.96 -9.21 -5.37
C TYR A 335 14.64 -9.92 -5.19
N GLN A 336 14.62 -11.24 -5.33
CA GLN A 336 13.40 -12.05 -5.25
C GLN A 336 13.22 -12.64 -3.85
N HIS A 337 12.07 -12.36 -3.23
CA HIS A 337 11.73 -12.86 -1.91
C HIS A 337 11.26 -14.34 -1.97
N THR A 338 10.47 -14.67 -2.98
CA THR A 338 9.89 -16.00 -3.15
C THR A 338 10.03 -16.43 -4.61
N PRO A 339 11.11 -17.18 -4.97
CA PRO A 339 11.26 -17.74 -6.32
C PRO A 339 10.10 -18.68 -6.67
N ASN A 340 9.57 -18.58 -7.91
CA ASN A 340 8.41 -19.34 -8.36
C ASN A 340 7.28 -19.41 -7.32
N ASP A 341 6.89 -18.25 -6.80
CA ASP A 341 5.87 -18.13 -5.75
C ASP A 341 4.59 -18.89 -6.11
N ALA A 342 4.29 -19.93 -5.36
CA ALA A 342 3.13 -20.81 -5.53
C ALA A 342 2.07 -20.59 -4.42
N TRP A 343 2.19 -19.50 -3.65
CA TRP A 343 1.36 -19.18 -2.48
C TRP A 343 0.72 -17.79 -2.54
N ASP A 344 0.93 -17.06 -3.63
CA ASP A 344 0.54 -15.64 -3.76
C ASP A 344 1.14 -14.75 -2.65
N PHE A 345 2.38 -14.99 -2.27
CA PHE A 345 3.04 -14.13 -1.29
C PHE A 345 3.37 -12.75 -1.85
N SER A 346 3.56 -12.66 -3.17
CA SER A 346 3.81 -11.37 -3.83
C SER A 346 5.11 -10.70 -3.30
N GLY A 347 5.45 -9.51 -3.70
CA GLY A 347 6.58 -8.74 -3.17
C GLY A 347 6.23 -7.26 -3.06
N ASN A 348 4.93 -6.96 -3.08
CA ASN A 348 4.44 -5.59 -3.25
C ASN A 348 4.23 -4.80 -1.96
N ASN A 349 4.49 -5.36 -0.78
CA ASN A 349 4.44 -4.56 0.43
C ASN A 349 5.43 -3.40 0.30
N GLU A 350 5.26 -2.36 1.06
CA GLU A 350 6.11 -1.16 0.98
C GLU A 350 7.60 -1.48 1.19
N LEU A 351 8.44 -0.73 0.53
CA LEU A 351 9.90 -0.80 0.64
C LEU A 351 10.38 0.46 1.37
N VAL A 352 10.78 0.31 2.63
CA VAL A 352 11.24 1.43 3.45
C VAL A 352 12.74 1.60 3.30
N LEU A 353 13.17 2.77 2.87
CA LEU A 353 14.60 3.09 2.78
C LEU A 353 15.11 3.61 4.12
N PHE A 354 16.16 2.97 4.64
CA PHE A 354 16.74 3.35 5.93
C PHE A 354 18.26 3.17 5.96
N GLU A 355 18.86 3.68 7.02
CA GLU A 355 20.28 3.59 7.26
C GLU A 355 20.55 3.21 8.72
N TYR A 356 21.59 2.43 8.93
CA TYR A 356 22.04 2.09 10.27
C TYR A 356 23.55 1.88 10.32
N LYS A 357 24.12 1.99 11.52
CA LYS A 357 25.54 1.69 11.75
C LYS A 357 25.73 0.22 12.07
N ASP A 358 26.62 -0.44 11.36
CA ASP A 358 27.09 -1.80 11.64
C ASP A 358 28.62 -1.84 11.53
N LYS A 359 29.29 -2.24 12.64
CA LYS A 359 30.77 -2.32 12.70
C LYS A 359 31.48 -1.09 12.18
N GLY A 360 30.96 0.11 12.50
CA GLY A 360 31.51 1.40 12.12
C GLY A 360 31.17 1.87 10.70
N LYS A 361 30.55 1.04 9.88
CA LYS A 361 30.08 1.40 8.52
C LYS A 361 28.62 1.83 8.53
N THR A 362 28.26 2.77 7.65
CA THR A 362 26.85 3.08 7.38
C THR A 362 26.35 2.09 6.34
N ILE A 363 25.34 1.31 6.70
CA ILE A 363 24.62 0.42 5.80
C ILE A 363 23.40 1.17 5.28
N LYS A 364 23.26 1.23 3.96
CA LYS A 364 22.11 1.81 3.26
C LYS A 364 21.26 0.68 2.72
N ALA A 365 20.04 0.55 3.22
CA ALA A 365 19.24 -0.63 2.93
C ALA A 365 17.78 -0.29 2.59
N THR A 366 17.10 -1.25 1.96
CA THR A 366 15.66 -1.40 1.97
C THR A 366 15.27 -2.35 3.09
N ALA A 367 14.15 -2.07 3.74
CA ALA A 367 13.47 -2.99 4.63
C ALA A 367 12.12 -3.39 4.03
N HIS A 368 11.80 -4.67 4.09
CA HIS A 368 10.58 -5.23 3.55
C HIS A 368 10.07 -6.38 4.43
N ALA A 369 8.87 -6.24 4.98
CA ALA A 369 8.16 -7.34 5.66
C ALA A 369 7.21 -7.98 4.65
N ASP A 370 7.57 -9.17 4.16
CA ASP A 370 6.88 -9.85 3.08
C ASP A 370 5.68 -10.67 3.56
N ARG A 371 4.70 -10.92 2.67
CA ARG A 371 3.57 -11.83 2.96
C ARG A 371 4.05 -13.21 3.40
N ASN A 372 5.19 -13.66 2.89
CA ASN A 372 5.79 -14.96 3.17
C ASN A 372 6.25 -15.17 4.63
N GLY A 373 6.16 -14.13 5.47
CA GLY A 373 6.45 -14.20 6.90
C GLY A 373 7.86 -13.77 7.30
N PHE A 374 8.71 -13.44 6.33
CA PHE A 374 10.08 -12.98 6.58
C PHE A 374 10.24 -11.48 6.36
N PHE A 375 11.05 -10.86 7.22
CA PHE A 375 11.50 -9.48 7.12
C PHE A 375 12.87 -9.47 6.45
N TYR A 376 12.99 -8.77 5.34
CA TYR A 376 14.21 -8.68 4.53
C TYR A 376 14.89 -7.34 4.69
N VAL A 377 16.23 -7.38 4.75
CA VAL A 377 17.11 -6.22 4.67
C VAL A 377 18.04 -6.43 3.46
N VAL A 378 17.95 -5.54 2.48
CA VAL A 378 18.67 -5.64 1.20
C VAL A 378 19.42 -4.35 0.96
N ASP A 379 20.64 -4.42 0.43
CA ASP A 379 21.43 -3.26 0.05
C ASP A 379 20.70 -2.50 -1.08
N ARG A 380 20.38 -1.23 -0.83
CA ARG A 380 19.59 -0.44 -1.80
C ARG A 380 20.42 0.08 -2.99
N GLU A 381 21.75 -0.06 -2.95
CA GLU A 381 22.62 0.38 -4.04
C GLU A 381 22.73 -0.68 -5.15
N ASN A 382 22.73 -1.98 -4.79
CA ASN A 382 23.00 -3.08 -5.70
C ASN A 382 22.05 -4.29 -5.62
N GLY A 383 21.14 -4.32 -4.63
CA GLY A 383 20.20 -5.42 -4.44
C GLY A 383 20.77 -6.64 -3.68
N ASP A 384 21.96 -6.52 -3.10
CA ASP A 384 22.56 -7.62 -2.35
C ASP A 384 21.81 -7.91 -1.06
N PHE A 385 21.59 -9.21 -0.79
CA PHE A 385 20.99 -9.65 0.45
C PHE A 385 21.89 -9.35 1.65
N ILE A 386 21.34 -8.71 2.68
CA ILE A 386 22.06 -8.44 3.92
C ILE A 386 21.56 -9.40 5.01
N ARG A 387 20.25 -9.48 5.24
CA ARG A 387 19.63 -10.29 6.31
C ARG A 387 18.18 -10.62 6.01
N GLY A 388 17.69 -11.74 6.58
CA GLY A 388 16.29 -12.13 6.57
C GLY A 388 15.92 -12.79 7.89
N PHE A 389 14.77 -12.41 8.46
CA PHE A 389 14.32 -12.89 9.76
C PHE A 389 12.82 -13.19 9.75
N PRO A 390 12.34 -14.25 10.45
CA PRO A 390 10.90 -14.41 10.63
C PRO A 390 10.33 -13.27 11.47
N PHE A 391 9.19 -12.73 11.10
CA PHE A 391 8.46 -11.73 11.88
C PHE A 391 7.07 -12.21 12.30
N VAL A 392 6.65 -13.39 11.89
CA VAL A 392 5.45 -14.10 12.36
C VAL A 392 5.84 -15.44 12.97
N ASP A 393 4.93 -16.01 13.75
CA ASP A 393 5.12 -17.31 14.35
C ASP A 393 4.70 -18.42 13.37
N ASN A 394 5.29 -19.61 13.50
CA ASN A 394 4.88 -20.83 12.80
C ASN A 394 4.85 -20.73 11.27
N ILE A 395 5.92 -20.26 10.65
CA ILE A 395 6.10 -20.36 9.20
C ILE A 395 6.27 -21.83 8.83
N THR A 396 5.43 -22.38 7.95
CA THR A 396 5.46 -23.80 7.56
C THR A 396 6.09 -24.06 6.21
N TRP A 397 5.98 -23.11 5.26
CA TRP A 397 6.44 -23.29 3.89
C TRP A 397 7.97 -23.24 3.72
N ALA A 398 8.67 -22.52 4.62
CA ALA A 398 10.13 -22.41 4.63
C ALA A 398 10.67 -22.40 6.06
N THR A 399 11.87 -22.91 6.26
CA THR A 399 12.52 -22.98 7.58
C THR A 399 13.23 -21.66 7.94
N HIS A 400 13.91 -21.05 6.98
CA HIS A 400 14.68 -19.81 7.15
C HIS A 400 15.08 -19.23 5.79
N ILE A 401 15.67 -18.04 5.81
CA ILE A 401 16.36 -17.48 4.64
C ILE A 401 17.84 -17.87 4.75
N ASP A 402 18.35 -18.57 3.74
CA ASP A 402 19.77 -18.97 3.70
C ASP A 402 20.66 -17.72 3.69
N PRO A 403 21.52 -17.53 4.69
CA PRO A 403 22.34 -16.32 4.81
C PRO A 403 23.39 -16.18 3.71
N LYS A 404 23.69 -17.22 2.94
CA LYS A 404 24.66 -17.20 1.83
C LYS A 404 24.01 -16.81 0.52
N THR A 405 22.82 -17.33 0.25
CA THR A 405 22.12 -17.13 -1.03
C THR A 405 21.03 -16.07 -0.97
N GLY A 406 20.54 -15.73 0.23
CA GLY A 406 19.39 -14.86 0.42
C GLY A 406 18.05 -15.50 -0.01
N LYS A 407 18.03 -16.79 -0.35
CA LYS A 407 16.82 -17.50 -0.78
C LYS A 407 16.16 -18.22 0.40
N PRO A 408 14.82 -18.34 0.41
CA PRO A 408 14.14 -19.19 1.39
C PRO A 408 14.51 -20.65 1.19
N VAL A 409 14.68 -21.37 2.32
CA VAL A 409 14.86 -22.83 2.34
C VAL A 409 13.48 -23.45 2.51
N GLU A 410 12.88 -23.85 1.40
CA GLU A 410 11.54 -24.43 1.36
C GLU A 410 11.46 -25.74 2.14
N VAL A 411 10.31 -26.01 2.75
CA VAL A 411 10.00 -27.28 3.40
C VAL A 411 9.39 -28.22 2.37
N GLU A 412 9.93 -29.43 2.27
CA GLU A 412 9.41 -30.46 1.38
C GLU A 412 7.92 -30.74 1.64
N GLY A 413 7.12 -30.85 0.60
CA GLY A 413 5.68 -31.08 0.68
C GLY A 413 4.83 -29.87 1.03
N GLN A 414 5.42 -28.69 1.19
CA GLN A 414 4.69 -27.44 1.44
C GLN A 414 4.33 -26.66 0.14
N ARG A 415 4.76 -27.13 -1.02
CA ARG A 415 4.19 -26.68 -2.30
C ARG A 415 2.89 -27.40 -2.55
N PRO A 416 1.77 -26.70 -2.89
CA PRO A 416 0.52 -27.36 -3.19
C PRO A 416 0.71 -28.37 -4.35
N PRO A 417 0.40 -29.68 -4.14
CA PRO A 417 0.68 -30.71 -5.13
C PRO A 417 -0.32 -30.65 -6.30
N LEU A 418 0.10 -31.15 -7.47
CA LEU A 418 -0.79 -31.36 -8.61
C LEU A 418 -1.97 -32.28 -8.25
N PRO A 419 -3.12 -32.12 -8.91
CA PRO A 419 -4.19 -33.10 -8.86
C PRO A 419 -3.69 -34.50 -9.32
N GLU A 420 -4.12 -35.55 -8.65
CA GLU A 420 -3.92 -36.91 -9.11
C GLU A 420 -4.63 -37.12 -10.47
N PRO A 421 -4.16 -38.03 -11.31
CA PRO A 421 -4.79 -38.31 -12.60
C PRO A 421 -6.30 -38.55 -12.46
N GLY A 422 -7.10 -37.81 -13.24
CA GLY A 422 -8.56 -37.86 -13.21
C GLY A 422 -9.24 -37.08 -12.09
N LYS A 423 -8.48 -36.40 -11.25
CA LYS A 423 -9.01 -35.47 -10.23
C LYS A 423 -8.89 -34.02 -10.72
N LYS A 424 -9.88 -33.19 -10.40
CA LYS A 424 -9.87 -31.75 -10.74
C LYS A 424 -9.15 -30.88 -9.68
N ARG A 425 -8.93 -31.45 -8.50
CA ARG A 425 -8.38 -30.75 -7.33
C ARG A 425 -7.23 -31.55 -6.73
N GLY A 426 -6.13 -30.89 -6.44
CA GLY A 426 -5.00 -31.46 -5.70
C GLY A 426 -5.32 -31.73 -4.24
N LYS A 427 -4.47 -32.51 -3.58
CA LYS A 427 -4.56 -32.71 -2.13
C LYS A 427 -4.36 -31.37 -1.41
N SER A 428 -5.25 -31.08 -0.45
CA SER A 428 -5.10 -29.90 0.40
C SER A 428 -3.92 -30.06 1.35
N ILE A 429 -3.13 -29.01 1.50
CA ILE A 429 -2.07 -28.89 2.50
C ILE A 429 -2.36 -27.69 3.41
N GLU A 430 -1.85 -27.70 4.64
CA GLU A 430 -1.92 -26.55 5.53
C GLU A 430 -0.64 -25.72 5.38
N VAL A 431 -0.80 -24.42 5.12
CA VAL A 431 0.32 -23.48 4.94
C VAL A 431 0.16 -22.29 5.89
N SER A 432 1.25 -21.82 6.44
CA SER A 432 1.34 -20.60 7.25
C SER A 432 2.61 -19.82 6.88
N PRO A 433 2.49 -18.49 6.68
CA PRO A 433 1.25 -17.71 6.59
C PRO A 433 0.40 -18.05 5.35
N PRO A 434 -0.88 -17.63 5.31
CA PRO A 434 -1.75 -17.79 4.13
C PRO A 434 -1.37 -16.80 3.02
N PHE A 435 -2.06 -16.87 1.87
CA PHE A 435 -1.86 -15.95 0.76
C PHE A 435 -2.06 -14.46 1.14
N LEU A 436 -2.91 -14.16 2.11
CA LEU A 436 -3.03 -12.80 2.66
C LEU A 436 -1.78 -12.36 3.45
N GLY A 437 -0.90 -13.30 3.76
CA GLY A 437 0.43 -13.06 4.30
C GLY A 437 0.52 -12.86 5.80
N GLY A 438 1.72 -12.99 6.32
CA GLY A 438 2.07 -12.58 7.68
C GLY A 438 1.91 -11.07 7.90
N LYS A 439 2.02 -10.30 6.82
CA LYS A 439 1.68 -8.88 6.64
C LYS A 439 1.23 -8.71 5.20
N ASN A 440 0.39 -7.72 4.93
CA ASN A 440 -0.01 -7.38 3.57
C ASN A 440 0.42 -5.94 3.23
N TRP A 441 -0.30 -5.25 2.34
CA TRP A 441 -0.01 -3.91 1.86
C TRP A 441 0.07 -2.83 2.95
N ASN A 442 -0.57 -3.03 4.10
CA ASN A 442 -0.61 -2.09 5.22
C ASN A 442 0.81 -1.72 5.67
N PRO A 443 1.23 -0.43 5.52
CA PRO A 443 2.62 -0.08 5.66
C PRO A 443 3.11 -0.03 7.10
N MET A 444 4.37 -0.44 7.30
CA MET A 444 5.13 -0.31 8.55
C MET A 444 5.72 1.10 8.71
N ALA A 445 6.21 1.40 9.90
CA ALA A 445 6.96 2.63 10.17
C ALA A 445 8.36 2.33 10.71
N TYR A 446 9.33 3.20 10.41
CA TYR A 446 10.67 3.16 10.97
C TYR A 446 10.92 4.38 11.84
N SER A 447 11.24 4.18 13.11
CA SER A 447 11.61 5.28 14.00
C SER A 447 13.11 5.53 13.96
N GLN A 448 13.48 6.75 13.61
CA GLN A 448 14.88 7.18 13.62
C GLN A 448 15.44 7.28 15.05
N ASP A 449 14.59 7.48 16.07
CA ASP A 449 15.00 7.60 17.46
C ASP A 449 15.25 6.25 18.13
N THR A 450 14.39 5.24 17.88
CA THR A 450 14.54 3.90 18.48
C THR A 450 15.35 2.95 17.60
N GLY A 451 15.45 3.23 16.29
CA GLY A 451 16.04 2.33 15.31
C GLY A 451 15.20 1.06 15.05
N LEU A 452 13.94 1.06 15.46
CA LEU A 452 13.02 -0.07 15.32
C LEU A 452 12.04 0.14 14.17
N PHE A 453 11.63 -0.97 13.56
CA PHE A 453 10.46 -1.04 12.70
C PHE A 453 9.23 -1.42 13.50
N TYR A 454 8.09 -0.77 13.22
CA TYR A 454 6.80 -1.09 13.80
C TYR A 454 5.88 -1.58 12.69
N LEU A 455 5.35 -2.79 12.83
CA LEU A 455 4.55 -3.44 11.80
C LEU A 455 3.37 -4.23 12.38
N GLY A 456 2.26 -4.21 11.67
CA GLY A 456 1.12 -5.09 11.94
C GLY A 456 1.38 -6.46 11.30
N ALA A 457 1.59 -7.48 12.13
CA ALA A 457 1.69 -8.87 11.73
C ALA A 457 0.38 -9.61 11.96
N ASN A 458 0.16 -10.73 11.25
CA ASN A 458 -1.02 -11.57 11.40
C ASN A 458 -0.63 -13.04 11.54
N HIS A 459 -1.17 -13.70 12.57
CA HIS A 459 -0.97 -15.11 12.89
C HIS A 459 -2.20 -15.91 12.46
N TRP A 460 -2.16 -16.40 11.24
CA TRP A 460 -3.19 -17.22 10.61
C TRP A 460 -2.56 -18.25 9.68
N LYS A 461 -3.37 -19.15 9.15
CA LYS A 461 -2.98 -20.23 8.26
C LYS A 461 -4.08 -20.50 7.26
N GLU A 462 -3.80 -21.33 6.28
CA GLU A 462 -4.81 -21.74 5.30
C GLU A 462 -4.70 -23.21 4.93
N ASP A 463 -5.83 -23.78 4.53
CA ASP A 463 -5.87 -24.95 3.69
C ASP A 463 -5.73 -24.52 2.25
N TYR A 464 -4.79 -25.10 1.49
CA TYR A 464 -4.42 -24.67 0.17
C TYR A 464 -4.32 -25.86 -0.78
N TRP A 465 -4.84 -25.73 -2.00
CA TRP A 465 -4.85 -26.82 -3.00
C TRP A 465 -4.78 -26.27 -4.41
N THR A 466 -4.21 -27.05 -5.34
CA THR A 466 -4.18 -26.72 -6.76
C THR A 466 -5.49 -27.12 -7.44
N GLU A 467 -5.84 -26.38 -8.50
CA GLU A 467 -6.95 -26.64 -9.41
C GLU A 467 -6.47 -26.47 -10.84
N GLU A 468 -7.16 -27.13 -11.78
CA GLU A 468 -6.95 -26.89 -13.20
C GLU A 468 -7.31 -25.44 -13.55
N VAL A 469 -6.51 -24.80 -14.39
CA VAL A 469 -6.71 -23.40 -14.76
C VAL A 469 -6.44 -23.18 -16.24
N HIS A 470 -7.30 -22.38 -16.88
CA HIS A 470 -7.15 -21.89 -18.25
C HIS A 470 -7.33 -20.38 -18.26
N TYR A 471 -6.47 -19.69 -18.99
CA TYR A 471 -6.61 -18.24 -19.14
C TYR A 471 -7.89 -17.90 -19.92
N THR A 472 -8.67 -17.00 -19.33
CA THR A 472 -9.81 -16.35 -19.98
C THR A 472 -9.72 -14.85 -19.69
N LYS A 473 -9.69 -14.02 -20.74
CA LYS A 473 -9.60 -12.58 -20.63
C LYS A 473 -10.61 -12.01 -19.62
N GLY A 474 -10.12 -11.21 -18.66
CA GLY A 474 -10.95 -10.56 -17.64
C GLY A 474 -11.59 -11.47 -16.59
N SER A 475 -11.16 -12.74 -16.52
CA SER A 475 -11.57 -13.69 -15.50
C SER A 475 -10.42 -14.02 -14.56
N ALA A 476 -10.74 -14.46 -13.34
CA ALA A 476 -9.73 -14.87 -12.37
C ALA A 476 -8.89 -16.04 -12.92
N TYR A 477 -7.58 -15.90 -12.85
CA TYR A 477 -6.57 -16.82 -13.36
C TYR A 477 -5.67 -17.31 -12.24
N LEU A 478 -6.25 -18.05 -11.28
CA LEU A 478 -5.57 -18.46 -10.05
C LEU A 478 -5.02 -19.90 -10.14
N GLY A 479 -5.84 -20.87 -10.49
CA GLY A 479 -5.47 -22.28 -10.51
C GLY A 479 -5.26 -22.88 -9.12
N GLN A 480 -5.80 -22.22 -8.10
CA GLN A 480 -5.70 -22.64 -6.70
C GLN A 480 -6.97 -22.24 -5.94
N GLY A 481 -7.32 -23.08 -4.95
CA GLY A 481 -8.35 -22.77 -3.98
C GLY A 481 -7.76 -22.76 -2.57
N PHE A 482 -8.42 -22.05 -1.66
CA PHE A 482 -7.93 -21.80 -0.31
C PHE A 482 -9.05 -21.69 0.72
N ARG A 483 -8.70 -21.87 1.99
CA ARG A 483 -9.54 -21.55 3.13
C ARG A 483 -8.68 -21.04 4.28
N ILE A 484 -8.78 -19.74 4.60
CA ILE A 484 -8.04 -19.12 5.70
C ILE A 484 -8.66 -19.52 7.03
N ARG A 485 -7.81 -19.86 8.00
CA ARG A 485 -8.18 -20.27 9.36
C ARG A 485 -7.38 -19.52 10.43
N LYS A 486 -7.96 -19.39 11.61
CA LYS A 486 -7.24 -18.91 12.79
C LYS A 486 -6.09 -19.85 13.14
N MET A 487 -5.00 -19.28 13.64
CA MET A 487 -3.91 -20.04 14.25
C MET A 487 -4.06 -20.13 15.77
N TYR A 488 -4.53 -19.04 16.38
CA TYR A 488 -4.75 -18.92 17.83
C TYR A 488 -6.18 -18.49 18.14
N ASP A 489 -6.67 -18.85 19.34
CA ASP A 489 -8.01 -18.49 19.77
C ASP A 489 -8.09 -17.07 20.35
N ASP A 490 -7.02 -16.58 20.94
CA ASP A 490 -6.95 -15.30 21.65
C ASP A 490 -6.65 -14.10 20.75
N HIS A 491 -5.99 -14.30 19.60
CA HIS A 491 -5.59 -13.22 18.69
C HIS A 491 -5.38 -13.68 17.25
N VAL A 492 -5.40 -12.72 16.34
CA VAL A 492 -4.92 -12.86 14.95
C VAL A 492 -3.87 -11.80 14.64
N GLY A 493 -4.19 -10.53 14.91
CA GLY A 493 -3.28 -9.41 14.72
C GLY A 493 -2.24 -9.31 15.83
N VAL A 494 -1.04 -8.86 15.48
CA VAL A 494 0.01 -8.54 16.44
C VAL A 494 0.78 -7.32 15.94
N LEU A 495 0.73 -6.21 16.69
CA LEU A 495 1.63 -5.09 16.45
C LEU A 495 3.00 -5.44 17.04
N ARG A 496 4.06 -5.39 16.23
CA ARG A 496 5.44 -5.73 16.62
C ARG A 496 6.39 -4.56 16.42
N ALA A 497 7.34 -4.43 17.36
CA ALA A 497 8.54 -3.62 17.19
C ALA A 497 9.72 -4.56 16.94
N MET A 498 10.44 -4.36 15.84
CA MET A 498 11.52 -5.25 15.40
C MET A 498 12.82 -4.48 15.15
N ASP A 499 13.92 -5.00 15.66
CA ASP A 499 15.27 -4.51 15.35
C ASP A 499 15.75 -5.09 14.00
N PRO A 500 15.95 -4.25 12.96
CA PRO A 500 16.36 -4.73 11.65
C PRO A 500 17.78 -5.27 11.59
N LYS A 501 18.61 -5.03 12.62
CA LYS A 501 19.99 -5.52 12.66
C LYS A 501 20.08 -6.96 13.13
N THR A 502 19.18 -7.34 14.04
CA THR A 502 19.25 -8.63 14.76
C THR A 502 18.04 -9.51 14.52
N GLY A 503 16.94 -8.96 13.99
CA GLY A 503 15.66 -9.63 13.89
C GLY A 503 14.94 -9.79 15.25
N LYS A 504 15.49 -9.23 16.33
CA LYS A 504 14.89 -9.33 17.65
C LYS A 504 13.59 -8.53 17.71
N ILE A 505 12.53 -9.18 18.18
CA ILE A 505 11.27 -8.51 18.53
C ILE A 505 11.49 -7.84 19.90
N ALA A 506 11.44 -6.51 19.91
CA ALA A 506 11.60 -5.71 21.13
C ALA A 506 10.35 -5.81 22.02
N TRP A 507 9.17 -5.75 21.39
CA TRP A 507 7.87 -5.94 22.05
C TRP A 507 6.80 -6.35 21.04
N SER A 508 5.70 -6.89 21.55
CA SER A 508 4.52 -7.28 20.78
C SER A 508 3.25 -6.93 21.54
N HIS A 509 2.21 -6.49 20.81
CA HIS A 509 0.87 -6.25 21.33
C HIS A 509 -0.15 -7.02 20.50
N LYS A 510 -0.93 -7.90 21.14
CA LYS A 510 -1.90 -8.78 20.47
C LYS A 510 -3.23 -8.06 20.21
N GLU A 511 -3.83 -8.32 19.06
CA GLU A 511 -5.13 -7.82 18.64
C GLU A 511 -6.03 -8.98 18.24
N LYS A 512 -7.31 -8.88 18.59
CA LYS A 512 -8.27 -9.95 18.33
C LYS A 512 -8.51 -10.17 16.83
N LEU A 513 -8.57 -9.09 16.05
CA LEU A 513 -8.79 -9.10 14.61
C LEU A 513 -7.47 -8.90 13.85
N PRO A 514 -7.43 -9.28 12.56
CA PRO A 514 -6.27 -8.99 11.72
C PRO A 514 -5.93 -7.49 11.72
N LEU A 515 -4.65 -7.17 11.78
CA LEU A 515 -4.15 -5.81 11.59
C LEU A 515 -3.99 -5.54 10.09
N TRP A 516 -4.78 -4.59 9.60
CA TRP A 516 -4.82 -4.21 8.18
C TRP A 516 -4.61 -2.70 7.96
N SER A 517 -4.37 -1.96 9.04
CA SER A 517 -4.05 -0.53 9.05
C SER A 517 -2.54 -0.31 8.98
N GLY A 518 -2.14 0.78 8.33
CA GLY A 518 -0.75 1.24 8.37
C GLY A 518 -0.34 1.74 9.75
N VAL A 519 0.98 1.92 9.93
CA VAL A 519 1.60 2.39 11.16
C VAL A 519 2.25 3.76 10.93
N LEU A 520 2.17 4.64 11.92
CA LEU A 520 2.88 5.91 12.00
C LEU A 520 3.72 5.94 13.27
N ALA A 521 4.98 6.37 13.19
CA ALA A 521 5.83 6.62 14.34
C ALA A 521 6.20 8.11 14.43
N THR A 522 6.29 8.66 15.67
CA THR A 522 6.61 10.06 15.89
C THR A 522 7.74 10.24 16.90
N LYS A 523 8.42 11.36 16.81
CA LYS A 523 9.46 11.76 17.79
C LYS A 523 8.89 12.00 19.20
N GLY A 524 7.57 12.11 19.34
CA GLY A 524 6.87 12.12 20.62
C GLY A 524 6.90 10.78 21.39
N ASN A 525 7.71 9.81 20.97
CA ASN A 525 7.79 8.45 21.53
C ASN A 525 6.48 7.66 21.35
N LEU A 526 5.75 7.88 20.24
CA LEU A 526 4.46 7.26 19.97
C LEU A 526 4.46 6.46 18.68
N VAL A 527 3.69 5.38 18.69
CA VAL A 527 3.33 4.57 17.52
C VAL A 527 1.81 4.53 17.41
N PHE A 528 1.28 4.85 16.23
CA PHE A 528 -0.16 4.88 15.96
C PHE A 528 -0.54 3.82 14.94
N THR A 529 -1.66 3.15 15.16
CA THR A 529 -2.29 2.25 14.17
C THR A 529 -3.78 2.10 14.45
N GLY A 530 -4.52 1.62 13.46
CA GLY A 530 -5.93 1.27 13.60
C GLY A 530 -6.15 -0.24 13.73
N THR A 531 -7.30 -0.63 14.24
CA THR A 531 -7.70 -2.04 14.39
C THR A 531 -8.96 -2.36 13.58
N GLY A 532 -9.14 -3.64 13.25
CA GLY A 532 -10.31 -4.11 12.49
C GLY A 532 -11.65 -3.90 13.18
N ASP A 533 -11.68 -3.77 14.49
CA ASP A 533 -12.87 -3.45 15.30
C ASP A 533 -13.07 -1.94 15.53
N GLY A 534 -12.26 -1.10 14.85
CA GLY A 534 -12.47 0.35 14.75
C GLY A 534 -11.81 1.19 15.83
N TYR A 535 -10.88 0.64 16.61
CA TYR A 535 -10.10 1.46 17.52
C TYR A 535 -8.89 2.07 16.80
N PHE A 536 -8.75 3.37 16.91
CA PHE A 536 -7.50 4.07 16.65
C PHE A 536 -6.70 4.12 17.95
N LYS A 537 -5.47 3.63 17.93
CA LYS A 537 -4.67 3.40 19.13
C LYS A 537 -3.32 4.09 19.05
N ALA A 538 -2.79 4.48 20.21
CA ALA A 538 -1.42 4.97 20.39
C ALA A 538 -0.68 4.12 21.43
N PHE A 539 0.57 3.78 21.10
CA PHE A 539 1.44 2.97 21.92
C PHE A 539 2.74 3.71 22.22
N ASP A 540 3.33 3.45 23.39
CA ASP A 540 4.70 3.85 23.70
C ASP A 540 5.67 3.12 22.75
N ALA A 541 6.48 3.88 22.03
CA ALA A 541 7.35 3.33 20.98
C ALA A 541 8.42 2.38 21.51
N LYS A 542 8.87 2.55 22.75
CA LYS A 542 9.94 1.75 23.36
C LYS A 542 9.42 0.47 24.02
N THR A 543 8.21 0.52 24.59
CA THR A 543 7.69 -0.54 25.45
C THR A 543 6.50 -1.30 24.87
N GLY A 544 5.80 -0.73 23.86
CA GLY A 544 4.58 -1.30 23.31
C GLY A 544 3.36 -1.19 24.22
N LYS A 545 3.44 -0.42 25.32
CA LYS A 545 2.28 -0.18 26.18
C LYS A 545 1.24 0.65 25.44
N GLU A 546 -0.02 0.18 25.40
CA GLU A 546 -1.15 0.98 24.94
C GLU A 546 -1.36 2.17 25.87
N LEU A 547 -1.28 3.38 25.34
CA LEU A 547 -1.39 4.64 26.10
C LEU A 547 -2.73 5.34 25.86
N TRP A 548 -3.34 5.13 24.71
CA TRP A 548 -4.58 5.78 24.32
C TRP A 548 -5.30 4.99 23.21
N LYS A 549 -6.62 5.07 23.21
CA LYS A 549 -7.47 4.57 22.14
C LYS A 549 -8.76 5.34 21.99
N PHE A 550 -9.30 5.33 20.77
CA PHE A 550 -10.59 5.95 20.44
C PHE A 550 -11.36 5.07 19.44
N GLN A 551 -12.67 4.86 19.68
CA GLN A 551 -13.53 4.08 18.78
C GLN A 551 -14.11 5.00 17.69
N THR A 552 -13.85 4.67 16.43
CA THR A 552 -14.25 5.48 15.25
C THR A 552 -15.58 5.06 14.61
N GLY A 553 -16.19 3.97 15.09
CA GLY A 553 -17.48 3.46 14.62
C GLY A 553 -17.42 2.48 13.44
N SER A 554 -16.30 2.36 12.75
CA SER A 554 -16.05 1.35 11.71
C SER A 554 -14.61 0.86 11.80
N GLY A 555 -14.32 -0.32 11.25
CA GLY A 555 -12.96 -0.85 11.23
C GLY A 555 -12.00 0.06 10.46
N ILE A 556 -10.74 0.07 10.88
CA ILE A 556 -9.70 0.92 10.32
C ILE A 556 -8.75 0.08 9.48
N VAL A 557 -8.67 0.41 8.19
CA VAL A 557 -7.77 -0.22 7.21
C VAL A 557 -6.90 0.81 6.47
N SER A 558 -6.90 2.06 6.92
CA SER A 558 -6.14 3.17 6.34
C SER A 558 -4.80 3.39 7.05
N SER A 559 -4.03 4.38 6.59
CA SER A 559 -2.77 4.76 7.22
C SER A 559 -2.88 6.10 7.93
N PRO A 560 -2.44 6.21 9.20
CA PRO A 560 -2.45 7.47 9.94
C PRO A 560 -1.42 8.47 9.40
N ILE A 561 -1.73 9.75 9.55
CA ILE A 561 -0.85 10.89 9.25
C ILE A 561 -0.81 11.87 10.40
N THR A 562 0.22 12.73 10.44
CA THR A 562 0.32 13.84 11.40
C THR A 562 0.93 15.07 10.75
N TRP A 563 0.44 16.24 11.13
CA TRP A 563 0.92 17.53 10.65
C TRP A 563 0.73 18.59 11.73
N GLU A 564 1.35 19.74 11.54
CA GLU A 564 1.16 20.93 12.38
C GLU A 564 0.43 22.02 11.60
N GLN A 565 -0.48 22.72 12.25
CA GLN A 565 -1.12 23.91 11.70
C GLN A 565 -1.35 24.93 12.82
N ASP A 566 -0.96 26.18 12.58
CA ASP A 566 -1.06 27.29 13.55
C ASP A 566 -0.38 26.95 14.90
N GLY A 567 0.76 26.22 14.90
CA GLY A 567 1.49 25.81 16.08
C GLY A 567 0.84 24.67 16.88
N GLN A 568 -0.16 24.00 16.35
CA GLN A 568 -0.83 22.84 16.95
C GLN A 568 -0.64 21.58 16.10
N GLN A 569 -0.25 20.48 16.73
CA GLN A 569 -0.15 19.18 16.08
C GLN A 569 -1.51 18.50 15.98
N TYR A 570 -1.77 17.92 14.81
CA TYR A 570 -2.93 17.10 14.49
C TYR A 570 -2.53 15.70 14.09
N ILE A 571 -3.43 14.75 14.30
CA ILE A 571 -3.31 13.37 13.81
C ILE A 571 -4.60 13.01 13.09
N GLY A 572 -4.47 12.45 11.87
CA GLY A 572 -5.59 12.07 11.03
C GLY A 572 -5.58 10.59 10.64
N ILE A 573 -6.78 10.00 10.54
CA ILE A 573 -6.98 8.60 10.12
C ILE A 573 -8.34 8.45 9.43
N ALA A 574 -8.40 7.68 8.36
CA ALA A 574 -9.68 7.26 7.79
C ALA A 574 -10.21 5.99 8.48
N SER A 575 -11.51 5.89 8.62
CA SER A 575 -12.22 4.74 9.16
C SER A 575 -13.28 4.28 8.16
N GLY A 576 -13.31 3.00 7.83
CA GLY A 576 -14.24 2.41 6.88
C GLY A 576 -13.78 1.02 6.48
N TYR A 577 -14.38 -0.01 7.10
CA TYR A 577 -13.97 -1.40 6.94
C TYR A 577 -14.29 -1.95 5.54
N GLY A 578 -13.42 -2.81 5.03
CA GLY A 578 -13.50 -3.46 3.72
C GLY A 578 -12.14 -4.00 3.30
N GLY A 579 -11.93 -4.21 2.00
CA GLY A 579 -10.71 -4.79 1.46
C GLY A 579 -10.72 -6.32 1.49
N ALA A 580 -9.55 -6.93 1.33
CA ALA A 580 -9.41 -8.37 1.11
C ALA A 580 -9.88 -9.24 2.30
N VAL A 581 -9.71 -8.79 3.54
CA VAL A 581 -10.04 -9.61 4.73
C VAL A 581 -11.52 -10.03 4.79
N PRO A 582 -12.51 -9.12 4.71
CA PRO A 582 -13.92 -9.53 4.71
C PRO A 582 -14.35 -10.26 3.43
N LEU A 583 -13.63 -10.10 2.32
CA LEU A 583 -13.96 -10.77 1.07
C LEU A 583 -13.48 -12.22 1.05
N TRP A 584 -12.25 -12.48 1.51
CA TRP A 584 -11.57 -13.76 1.29
C TRP A 584 -11.01 -14.39 2.56
N GLY A 585 -11.20 -13.75 3.70
CA GLY A 585 -10.58 -14.13 4.95
C GLY A 585 -11.10 -15.42 5.61
N GLY A 586 -11.98 -16.21 5.00
CA GLY A 586 -12.51 -17.45 5.59
C GLY A 586 -13.06 -17.22 7.01
N ASP A 587 -12.47 -17.89 8.01
CA ASP A 587 -12.89 -17.70 9.42
C ASP A 587 -12.73 -16.23 9.89
N MET A 588 -11.84 -15.46 9.25
CA MET A 588 -11.66 -14.04 9.56
C MET A 588 -12.81 -13.18 9.07
N ALA A 589 -13.41 -13.52 7.93
CA ALA A 589 -14.62 -12.87 7.46
C ALA A 589 -15.77 -13.04 8.46
N ASP A 590 -15.89 -14.21 9.08
CA ASP A 590 -16.89 -14.47 10.13
C ASP A 590 -16.63 -13.63 11.40
N LEU A 591 -15.37 -13.52 11.83
CA LEU A 591 -14.98 -12.68 12.97
C LEU A 591 -15.29 -11.19 12.75
N THR A 592 -15.25 -10.73 11.52
CA THR A 592 -15.44 -9.33 11.16
C THR A 592 -16.88 -8.97 10.77
N LYS A 593 -17.81 -9.94 10.69
CA LYS A 593 -19.24 -9.69 10.44
C LYS A 593 -19.89 -8.63 11.35
N PRO A 594 -19.53 -8.52 12.65
CA PRO A 594 -20.09 -7.47 13.50
C PRO A 594 -19.53 -6.07 13.23
N VAL A 595 -18.47 -5.96 12.43
CA VAL A 595 -17.85 -4.67 12.14
C VAL A 595 -18.71 -3.90 11.13
N SER A 596 -19.19 -2.74 11.54
CA SER A 596 -19.99 -1.87 10.67
C SER A 596 -19.13 -1.33 9.52
N GLN A 597 -19.67 -1.33 8.32
CA GLN A 597 -19.14 -0.55 7.22
C GLN A 597 -19.33 0.94 7.51
N GLY A 598 -18.46 1.78 6.98
CA GLY A 598 -18.53 3.22 7.16
C GLY A 598 -17.44 3.90 6.34
N GLY A 599 -17.51 5.21 6.29
CA GLY A 599 -16.49 6.01 5.61
C GLY A 599 -16.42 7.38 6.25
N SER A 600 -15.41 7.60 7.10
CA SER A 600 -15.15 8.88 7.73
C SER A 600 -13.65 9.12 7.87
N PHE A 601 -13.25 10.38 7.85
CA PHE A 601 -11.91 10.82 8.20
C PHE A 601 -11.96 11.52 9.55
N TRP A 602 -11.20 11.04 10.51
CA TRP A 602 -11.13 11.56 11.87
C TRP A 602 -9.84 12.33 12.08
N VAL A 603 -9.94 13.47 12.75
CA VAL A 603 -8.79 14.29 13.14
C VAL A 603 -8.82 14.53 14.64
N PHE A 604 -7.64 14.41 15.26
CA PHE A 604 -7.43 14.53 16.69
C PHE A 604 -6.39 15.60 16.99
N LYS A 605 -6.53 16.25 18.17
CA LYS A 605 -5.59 17.24 18.70
C LYS A 605 -5.61 17.26 20.22
N LEU A 606 -4.62 17.88 20.83
CA LEU A 606 -4.68 18.19 22.26
C LEU A 606 -5.65 19.37 22.50
N PRO A 607 -6.39 19.38 23.62
CA PRO A 607 -7.17 20.55 24.04
C PRO A 607 -6.26 21.78 24.16
N GLN A 608 -6.71 22.92 23.71
CA GLN A 608 -6.05 24.20 24.04
C GLN A 608 -6.38 24.55 25.49
N ASN A 609 -5.36 24.95 26.26
CA ASN A 609 -5.53 25.42 27.65
C ASN A 609 -6.28 26.74 27.67
#